data_dc6b2b9741687993a8462e78a1458cd4
#
_entry.id   dc6b2b9741687993a8462e78a1458cd4
#
_cell.length_a   1.000
_cell.length_b   1.000
_cell.length_c   1.000
_cell.angle_alpha   90.00
_cell.angle_beta   90.00
_cell.angle_gamma   90.00
#
_symmetry.space_group_name_H-M   'P 1'
#
loop_
_entity.id
_entity.type
_entity.pdbx_description
1 polymer ?
#
loop_
_entity_poly.entity_id
_entity_poly.type
_entity_poly.pdbx_seq_one_letter_code
_entity_poly.pdbx_strand_id
1 'polypeptide(L)'
;MKIKQFRVAAICMFGLLTLASCSPDWGQADPPAANEIYPELKEVEGSALTFEYDEETVPLSEFDKQVGDLIEVVQDDTLASNVLHLDSACYVRKANPFKGQSLQTGAGITFYVKTAQFDASSPLLTIGGEPNDTLDSFYFTENSQLVFTKGDIHQLQSKNLNVNDPSEVITNAVPGGGWHFVALQLKTDGYVMYVDGVKESEQTFTPERDTQFKYADLIEHLTTAPYLYIGSDKLCEAYFDDIKFYCNVMTDKEWNKTVNGGGAGGDGAFEFVVGDPVLNVGPTDCSAAWWSEFSNYFRIPAEGTAKFKFTNHTSGANNWNNWNICICTDDERNGGNYLEYAVLRSDLYGWGESYGSGTWESEGYGDWDAFKADMEGAEVVVTVSRSGSTVVVDAVATSPNHTVYHEKFTMTCGDGTEVIRAFFVMDGSWIQFDANETSIQSPVEVLTPEVGTSDCSAGWWTSFSDYFKIPAGQNLHIGFENHTSGANNWNNWNLCVSTDDERGGGNYAEYFVIRSDLYGWGDSYGSGTWTSEGYDDWDAFKANMEGSIVSIDIVRDGANVTVDAVATCPNNHVYHETFKAVCGDGTQTLSSFLIVDGSYLKMIPSECYLSIPLLK
;
A
#
# COMPACT_ATOMS: atom_id res chain seq x y z
N MET A 1 26.37 59.00 -32.68
CA MET A 1 25.11 58.71 -31.91
C MET A 1 24.34 57.62 -32.64
N LYS A 2 23.94 56.53 -31.97
CA LYS A 2 23.29 55.27 -32.47
C LYS A 2 24.27 54.23 -32.97
N ILE A 3 24.92 53.56 -32.02
CA ILE A 3 25.38 52.18 -32.12
C ILE A 3 25.09 51.56 -30.77
N LYS A 4 23.95 50.91 -30.63
CA LYS A 4 23.62 49.98 -29.53
C LYS A 4 22.30 49.27 -29.86
N GLN A 5 22.33 48.31 -30.75
CA GLN A 5 21.23 47.31 -30.89
C GLN A 5 21.58 46.19 -31.88
N PHE A 6 22.79 45.63 -31.81
CA PHE A 6 23.14 44.44 -32.61
C PHE A 6 24.09 43.48 -31.84
N ARG A 7 23.74 43.15 -30.62
CA ARG A 7 24.51 42.13 -29.86
C ARG A 7 23.69 41.20 -28.99
N VAL A 8 22.38 41.05 -29.22
CA VAL A 8 21.55 40.12 -28.47
C VAL A 8 20.93 39.02 -29.33
N ALA A 9 20.99 39.11 -30.64
CA ALA A 9 20.42 38.12 -31.56
C ALA A 9 21.37 37.00 -32.00
N ALA A 10 22.64 37.01 -31.59
CA ALA A 10 23.64 36.02 -32.05
C ALA A 10 24.02 34.97 -30.97
N ILE A 11 23.46 35.05 -29.78
CA ILE A 11 23.73 34.06 -28.69
C ILE A 11 22.59 33.07 -28.52
N CYS A 12 21.41 33.32 -29.10
CA CYS A 12 20.30 32.35 -29.07
C CYS A 12 20.25 31.37 -30.25
N MET A 13 21.21 31.42 -31.18
CA MET A 13 21.25 30.51 -32.33
C MET A 13 22.37 29.45 -32.28
N PHE A 14 23.17 29.41 -31.22
CA PHE A 14 24.17 28.38 -31.02
C PHE A 14 23.86 27.41 -29.89
N GLY A 15 22.71 27.53 -29.23
CA GLY A 15 22.24 26.64 -28.17
C GLY A 15 21.21 25.58 -28.60
N LEU A 16 20.85 25.51 -29.89
CA LEU A 16 19.80 24.63 -30.41
C LEU A 16 20.32 23.58 -31.41
N LEU A 17 21.62 23.33 -31.44
CA LEU A 17 22.22 22.38 -32.39
C LEU A 17 23.13 21.32 -31.75
N THR A 18 22.97 21.05 -30.44
CA THR A 18 23.69 19.95 -29.78
C THR A 18 22.80 19.08 -28.88
N LEU A 19 21.52 18.96 -29.23
CA LEU A 19 20.66 17.86 -28.78
C LEU A 19 20.13 17.11 -30.00
N ALA A 20 21.03 16.76 -30.94
CA ALA A 20 20.82 15.55 -31.70
C ALA A 20 21.11 14.43 -30.70
N SER A 21 20.08 13.95 -30.04
CA SER A 21 20.13 12.75 -29.25
C SER A 21 20.78 11.66 -30.10
N CYS A 22 21.87 11.10 -29.63
CA CYS A 22 22.17 9.74 -29.96
C CYS A 22 21.03 8.92 -29.35
N SER A 23 19.93 8.75 -30.09
CA SER A 23 19.06 7.64 -29.77
C SER A 23 19.94 6.39 -29.81
N PRO A 24 19.95 5.57 -28.78
CA PRO A 24 20.65 4.30 -28.84
C PRO A 24 20.13 3.56 -30.08
N ASP A 25 21.01 2.99 -30.85
CA ASP A 25 20.72 2.30 -32.13
C ASP A 25 19.96 0.97 -31.92
N TRP A 26 19.14 0.92 -30.87
CA TRP A 26 18.38 -0.23 -30.39
C TRP A 26 16.94 -0.26 -30.86
N GLY A 27 16.46 0.78 -31.52
CA GLY A 27 15.05 0.95 -31.80
C GLY A 27 14.18 1.03 -30.53
N GLN A 28 14.78 1.37 -29.39
CA GLN A 28 14.06 1.69 -28.17
C GLN A 28 13.40 3.05 -28.31
N ALA A 29 12.24 3.22 -27.72
CA ALA A 29 11.68 4.55 -27.50
C ALA A 29 12.65 5.37 -26.63
N ASP A 30 12.78 6.65 -26.90
CA ASP A 30 13.53 7.55 -26.01
C ASP A 30 12.97 7.38 -24.58
N PRO A 31 13.83 7.24 -23.56
CA PRO A 31 13.33 7.21 -22.18
C PRO A 31 12.55 8.49 -21.91
N PRO A 32 11.50 8.42 -21.09
CA PRO A 32 10.72 9.59 -20.73
C PRO A 32 11.63 10.69 -20.19
N ALA A 33 11.31 11.94 -20.48
CA ALA A 33 12.10 13.06 -19.99
C ALA A 33 12.16 13.01 -18.47
N ALA A 34 13.30 13.33 -17.87
CA ALA A 34 13.59 13.19 -16.43
C ALA A 34 12.61 13.94 -15.48
N ASN A 35 11.61 14.62 -16.03
CA ASN A 35 10.58 15.37 -15.31
C ASN A 35 9.15 14.85 -15.58
N GLU A 36 8.99 13.73 -16.28
CA GLU A 36 7.67 13.10 -16.38
C GLU A 36 7.41 12.29 -15.10
N ILE A 37 6.66 12.90 -14.21
CA ILE A 37 6.09 12.23 -13.06
C ILE A 37 4.90 11.42 -13.58
N TYR A 38 4.94 10.10 -13.47
CA TYR A 38 3.79 9.24 -13.70
C TYR A 38 3.14 8.96 -12.35
N PRO A 39 2.15 9.76 -11.94
CA PRO A 39 1.56 9.61 -10.61
C PRO A 39 0.66 8.39 -10.47
N GLU A 40 0.19 7.80 -11.59
CA GLU A 40 -0.75 6.67 -11.56
C GLU A 40 -0.51 5.70 -12.70
N LEU A 41 -0.78 4.40 -12.45
CA LEU A 41 -0.91 3.41 -13.51
C LEU A 41 -2.10 3.75 -14.40
N LYS A 42 -1.87 3.76 -15.72
CA LYS A 42 -2.93 3.93 -16.71
C LYS A 42 -3.42 2.56 -17.13
N GLU A 43 -4.47 2.10 -16.51
CA GLU A 43 -5.17 0.91 -16.95
C GLU A 43 -5.71 1.09 -18.37
N VAL A 44 -5.62 0.04 -19.19
CA VAL A 44 -6.26 0.01 -20.50
C VAL A 44 -7.77 -0.09 -20.30
N GLU A 45 -8.50 0.94 -20.65
CA GLU A 45 -9.93 1.08 -20.39
C GLU A 45 -10.72 -0.15 -20.90
N GLY A 46 -11.53 -0.75 -20.02
CA GLY A 46 -12.37 -1.92 -20.32
C GLY A 46 -11.60 -3.21 -20.59
N SER A 47 -10.34 -3.32 -20.16
CA SER A 47 -9.53 -4.52 -20.37
C SER A 47 -9.50 -5.47 -19.17
N ALA A 48 -9.85 -5.01 -17.99
CA ALA A 48 -9.86 -5.82 -16.79
C ALA A 48 -10.78 -7.05 -16.91
N LEU A 49 -10.33 -8.17 -16.34
CA LEU A 49 -11.06 -9.44 -16.29
C LEU A 49 -11.19 -9.86 -14.84
N THR A 50 -12.36 -9.63 -14.25
CA THR A 50 -12.66 -9.87 -12.84
C THR A 50 -13.57 -11.06 -12.59
N PHE A 51 -14.17 -11.64 -13.62
CA PHE A 51 -15.07 -12.81 -13.59
C PHE A 51 -16.29 -12.69 -12.65
N GLU A 52 -16.57 -11.51 -12.12
CA GLU A 52 -17.78 -11.21 -11.37
C GLU A 52 -18.95 -10.98 -12.35
N TYR A 53 -19.87 -11.92 -12.38
CA TYR A 53 -21.03 -11.87 -13.26
C TYR A 53 -22.31 -11.72 -12.44
N ASP A 54 -23.18 -10.81 -12.85
CA ASP A 54 -24.55 -10.73 -12.34
C ASP A 54 -25.46 -11.79 -12.99
N GLU A 55 -26.69 -11.92 -12.50
CA GLU A 55 -27.65 -12.93 -13.01
C GLU A 55 -28.01 -12.72 -14.50
N GLU A 56 -27.76 -11.55 -15.07
CA GLU A 56 -28.08 -11.19 -16.45
C GLU A 56 -26.89 -11.43 -17.41
N THR A 57 -25.68 -11.51 -16.90
CA THR A 57 -24.45 -11.66 -17.68
C THR A 57 -24.17 -13.15 -17.96
N VAL A 58 -23.98 -13.49 -19.24
CA VAL A 58 -23.59 -14.87 -19.61
C VAL A 58 -22.10 -15.03 -19.28
N PRO A 59 -21.71 -15.91 -18.36
CA PRO A 59 -20.32 -16.19 -18.04
C PRO A 59 -19.51 -16.48 -19.31
N LEU A 60 -18.27 -15.93 -19.38
CA LEU A 60 -17.34 -16.14 -20.50
C LEU A 60 -17.78 -15.53 -21.85
N SER A 61 -18.87 -14.74 -21.91
CA SER A 61 -19.34 -14.10 -23.16
C SER A 61 -18.37 -13.08 -23.75
N GLU A 62 -17.42 -12.59 -22.94
CA GLU A 62 -16.36 -11.68 -23.37
C GLU A 62 -15.23 -12.37 -24.17
N PHE A 63 -15.19 -13.70 -24.16
CA PHE A 63 -14.21 -14.48 -24.91
C PHE A 63 -14.80 -14.92 -26.27
N ASP A 64 -14.08 -14.60 -27.34
CA ASP A 64 -14.50 -14.93 -28.70
C ASP A 64 -14.20 -16.39 -29.09
N LYS A 65 -13.39 -17.08 -28.27
CA LYS A 65 -13.05 -18.49 -28.45
C LYS A 65 -12.79 -19.15 -27.11
N GLN A 66 -13.34 -20.36 -26.96
CA GLN A 66 -13.13 -21.25 -25.82
C GLN A 66 -12.78 -22.63 -26.37
N VAL A 67 -11.71 -23.25 -25.85
CA VAL A 67 -11.23 -24.55 -26.29
C VAL A 67 -10.84 -25.40 -25.09
N GLY A 68 -11.36 -26.63 -25.05
CA GLY A 68 -11.15 -27.60 -23.99
C GLY A 68 -12.46 -28.11 -23.41
N ASP A 69 -12.40 -29.12 -22.57
CA ASP A 69 -13.56 -29.84 -22.07
C ASP A 69 -14.18 -29.19 -20.82
N LEU A 70 -13.38 -28.46 -20.02
CA LEU A 70 -13.85 -27.81 -18.83
C LEU A 70 -13.28 -26.39 -18.71
N ILE A 71 -14.14 -25.41 -18.99
CA ILE A 71 -13.90 -23.98 -18.82
C ILE A 71 -15.10 -23.43 -18.07
N GLU A 72 -14.90 -22.97 -16.87
CA GLU A 72 -15.99 -22.50 -16.02
C GLU A 72 -15.58 -21.30 -15.17
N VAL A 73 -16.55 -20.58 -14.67
CA VAL A 73 -16.38 -19.58 -13.62
C VAL A 73 -16.90 -20.18 -12.33
N VAL A 74 -16.05 -20.27 -11.34
CA VAL A 74 -16.35 -20.88 -10.04
C VAL A 74 -16.08 -19.90 -8.92
N GLN A 75 -16.82 -20.01 -7.83
CA GLN A 75 -16.52 -19.26 -6.63
C GLN A 75 -15.32 -19.90 -5.92
N ASP A 76 -14.31 -19.10 -5.58
CA ASP A 76 -13.17 -19.51 -4.76
C ASP A 76 -13.30 -18.89 -3.37
N ASP A 77 -13.38 -19.75 -2.34
CA ASP A 77 -13.59 -19.30 -0.96
C ASP A 77 -12.37 -18.56 -0.39
N THR A 78 -11.18 -18.76 -0.96
CA THR A 78 -9.93 -18.12 -0.49
C THR A 78 -9.87 -16.66 -0.95
N LEU A 79 -10.24 -16.39 -2.22
CA LEU A 79 -10.35 -15.03 -2.74
C LEU A 79 -11.72 -14.38 -2.44
N ALA A 80 -12.70 -15.18 -1.98
CA ALA A 80 -14.11 -14.79 -1.86
C ALA A 80 -14.70 -14.16 -3.13
N SER A 81 -14.18 -14.57 -4.29
CA SER A 81 -14.41 -14.01 -5.63
C SER A 81 -14.78 -15.13 -6.61
N ASN A 82 -15.43 -14.77 -7.72
CA ASN A 82 -15.60 -15.67 -8.84
C ASN A 82 -14.35 -15.66 -9.72
N VAL A 83 -13.83 -16.83 -10.04
CA VAL A 83 -12.56 -17.00 -10.74
C VAL A 83 -12.73 -17.83 -12.00
N LEU A 84 -11.92 -17.57 -13.02
CA LEU A 84 -11.84 -18.41 -14.21
C LEU A 84 -11.07 -19.69 -13.89
N HIS A 85 -11.72 -20.84 -14.00
CA HIS A 85 -11.10 -22.16 -13.92
C HIS A 85 -10.90 -22.76 -15.31
N LEU A 86 -9.68 -23.17 -15.60
CA LEU A 86 -9.27 -23.88 -16.80
C LEU A 86 -8.65 -25.21 -16.43
N ASP A 87 -9.28 -26.30 -16.81
CA ASP A 87 -8.72 -27.66 -16.66
C ASP A 87 -7.69 -27.96 -17.77
N SER A 88 -7.17 -29.16 -17.78
CA SER A 88 -6.10 -29.62 -18.68
C SER A 88 -6.42 -29.34 -20.15
N ALA A 89 -5.44 -28.78 -20.85
CA ALA A 89 -5.50 -28.42 -22.26
C ALA A 89 -6.62 -27.42 -22.62
N CYS A 90 -7.07 -26.60 -21.65
CA CYS A 90 -8.08 -25.59 -21.85
C CYS A 90 -7.47 -24.19 -22.06
N TYR A 91 -8.12 -23.38 -22.86
CA TYR A 91 -7.81 -21.96 -22.99
C TYR A 91 -9.01 -21.13 -23.45
N VAL A 92 -8.99 -19.86 -23.11
CA VAL A 92 -9.91 -18.84 -23.63
C VAL A 92 -9.15 -17.78 -24.41
N ARG A 93 -9.82 -17.09 -25.33
CA ARG A 93 -9.24 -16.06 -26.18
C ARG A 93 -10.13 -14.83 -26.25
N LYS A 94 -9.48 -13.66 -26.23
CA LYS A 94 -10.14 -12.39 -26.55
C LYS A 94 -9.20 -11.49 -27.37
N ALA A 95 -9.73 -10.35 -27.81
CA ALA A 95 -8.90 -9.34 -28.47
C ALA A 95 -7.78 -8.88 -27.51
N ASN A 96 -6.59 -8.68 -28.07
CA ASN A 96 -5.45 -8.20 -27.30
C ASN A 96 -5.71 -6.79 -26.72
N PRO A 97 -5.67 -6.59 -25.39
CA PRO A 97 -5.94 -5.30 -24.75
C PRO A 97 -4.97 -4.20 -25.16
N PHE A 98 -3.71 -4.52 -25.44
CA PHE A 98 -2.71 -3.54 -25.86
C PHE A 98 -2.84 -3.10 -27.32
N LYS A 99 -3.70 -3.75 -28.11
CA LYS A 99 -3.81 -3.45 -29.53
C LYS A 99 -4.20 -1.99 -29.79
N GLY A 100 -3.30 -1.26 -30.44
CA GLY A 100 -3.49 0.16 -30.77
C GLY A 100 -3.21 1.12 -29.62
N GLN A 101 -2.76 0.62 -28.44
CA GLN A 101 -2.35 1.47 -27.31
C GLN A 101 -0.98 2.10 -27.56
N SER A 102 -0.69 3.16 -26.80
CA SER A 102 0.63 3.79 -26.77
C SER A 102 1.40 3.26 -25.55
N LEU A 103 2.48 2.51 -25.78
CA LEU A 103 3.32 1.89 -24.76
C LEU A 103 4.72 2.53 -24.69
N GLN A 104 4.82 3.83 -24.96
CA GLN A 104 6.12 4.51 -25.07
C GLN A 104 6.95 4.48 -23.77
N THR A 105 6.28 4.44 -22.63
CA THR A 105 6.95 4.45 -21.32
C THR A 105 7.05 3.07 -20.70
N GLY A 106 6.39 2.08 -21.28
CA GLY A 106 6.35 0.71 -20.80
C GLY A 106 4.94 0.14 -20.82
N ALA A 107 4.81 -1.08 -20.35
CA ALA A 107 3.55 -1.78 -20.17
C ALA A 107 3.54 -2.55 -18.84
N GLY A 108 2.38 -2.71 -18.24
CA GLY A 108 2.17 -3.50 -17.03
C GLY A 108 1.09 -4.56 -17.23
N ILE A 109 1.24 -5.69 -16.57
CA ILE A 109 0.23 -6.75 -16.48
C ILE A 109 0.20 -7.25 -15.04
N THR A 110 -0.98 -7.29 -14.45
CA THR A 110 -1.18 -7.89 -13.12
C THR A 110 -2.27 -8.95 -13.18
N PHE A 111 -2.17 -10.00 -12.38
CA PHE A 111 -3.19 -11.04 -12.30
C PHE A 111 -3.00 -11.91 -11.06
N TYR A 112 -4.10 -12.46 -10.55
CA TYR A 112 -4.06 -13.58 -9.62
C TYR A 112 -4.04 -14.90 -10.39
N VAL A 113 -3.25 -15.85 -9.91
CA VAL A 113 -3.13 -17.18 -10.50
C VAL A 113 -2.93 -18.25 -9.43
N LYS A 114 -3.60 -19.39 -9.62
CA LYS A 114 -3.36 -20.62 -8.88
C LYS A 114 -3.17 -21.75 -9.88
N THR A 115 -2.06 -22.51 -9.78
CA THR A 115 -1.73 -23.60 -10.70
C THR A 115 -1.64 -24.93 -9.95
N ALA A 116 -2.02 -26.03 -10.61
CA ALA A 116 -1.91 -27.37 -10.04
C ALA A 116 -0.49 -27.94 -10.15
N GLN A 117 0.25 -27.55 -11.20
CA GLN A 117 1.64 -28.00 -11.44
C GLN A 117 2.52 -26.81 -11.78
N PHE A 118 3.58 -26.67 -11.02
CA PHE A 118 4.47 -25.54 -11.09
C PHE A 118 5.72 -25.75 -11.97
N ASP A 119 6.04 -26.98 -12.34
CA ASP A 119 7.23 -27.35 -13.10
C ASP A 119 7.02 -27.38 -14.63
N ALA A 120 5.80 -27.10 -15.09
CA ALA A 120 5.49 -27.10 -16.51
C ALA A 120 5.88 -25.78 -17.20
N SER A 121 6.39 -25.88 -18.42
CA SER A 121 6.71 -24.74 -19.27
C SER A 121 5.53 -24.27 -20.14
N SER A 122 4.32 -24.67 -19.83
CA SER A 122 3.11 -24.35 -20.57
C SER A 122 2.73 -22.89 -20.41
N PRO A 123 2.36 -22.18 -21.47
CA PRO A 123 1.87 -20.81 -21.36
C PRO A 123 0.60 -20.70 -20.51
N LEU A 124 0.61 -19.82 -19.54
CA LEU A 124 -0.55 -19.37 -18.75
C LEU A 124 -1.23 -18.18 -19.38
N LEU A 125 -0.46 -17.24 -19.91
CA LEU A 125 -0.94 -16.03 -20.55
C LEU A 125 -0.07 -15.77 -21.78
N THR A 126 -0.71 -15.59 -22.95
CA THR A 126 -0.01 -15.36 -24.22
C THR A 126 -0.63 -14.19 -24.96
N ILE A 127 0.21 -13.27 -25.44
CA ILE A 127 -0.16 -12.25 -26.43
C ILE A 127 0.49 -12.64 -27.74
N GLY A 128 -0.33 -13.03 -28.74
CA GLY A 128 0.19 -13.58 -29.99
C GLY A 128 -0.88 -13.97 -30.99
N GLY A 129 -0.51 -14.77 -31.98
CA GLY A 129 -1.41 -15.33 -33.01
C GLY A 129 -2.07 -16.64 -32.57
N GLU A 130 -1.37 -17.45 -31.78
CA GLU A 130 -1.81 -18.77 -31.30
C GLU A 130 -1.41 -18.95 -29.82
N PRO A 131 -2.09 -19.82 -29.05
CA PRO A 131 -1.86 -19.97 -27.61
C PRO A 131 -0.49 -20.59 -27.24
N ASN A 132 0.15 -21.26 -28.18
CA ASN A 132 1.47 -21.88 -28.02
C ASN A 132 2.45 -21.40 -29.08
N ASP A 133 2.26 -20.22 -29.64
CA ASP A 133 3.23 -19.66 -30.58
C ASP A 133 4.50 -19.33 -29.82
N THR A 134 5.62 -19.87 -30.28
CA THR A 134 6.94 -19.65 -29.69
C THR A 134 7.85 -18.83 -30.59
N LEU A 135 7.39 -18.42 -31.77
CA LEU A 135 8.21 -17.70 -32.75
C LEU A 135 7.99 -16.19 -32.73
N ASP A 136 6.74 -15.76 -32.66
CA ASP A 136 6.37 -14.35 -32.58
C ASP A 136 5.36 -14.20 -31.45
N SER A 137 5.83 -14.22 -30.20
CA SER A 137 4.97 -14.30 -29.04
C SER A 137 5.58 -13.68 -27.80
N PHE A 138 4.70 -13.10 -26.98
CA PHE A 138 4.97 -12.71 -25.61
C PHE A 138 4.12 -13.59 -24.69
N TYR A 139 4.74 -14.31 -23.76
CA TYR A 139 4.02 -15.22 -22.88
C TYR A 139 4.66 -15.37 -21.49
N PHE A 140 3.81 -15.74 -20.54
CA PHE A 140 4.16 -16.13 -19.19
C PHE A 140 3.74 -17.59 -18.96
N THR A 141 4.60 -18.39 -18.31
CA THR A 141 4.42 -19.84 -18.18
C THR A 141 4.03 -20.29 -16.79
N GLU A 142 3.54 -21.54 -16.65
CA GLU A 142 3.24 -22.18 -15.36
C GLU A 142 4.45 -22.20 -14.42
N ASN A 143 5.65 -22.30 -14.91
CA ASN A 143 6.89 -22.19 -14.11
C ASN A 143 7.39 -20.76 -13.95
N SER A 144 6.50 -19.80 -14.11
CA SER A 144 6.75 -18.36 -13.88
C SER A 144 7.85 -17.75 -14.76
N GLN A 145 8.07 -18.29 -15.95
CA GLN A 145 9.01 -17.73 -16.90
C GLN A 145 8.32 -16.73 -17.84
N LEU A 146 8.88 -15.52 -17.91
CA LEU A 146 8.48 -14.50 -18.89
C LEU A 146 9.33 -14.63 -20.14
N VAL A 147 8.70 -14.69 -21.31
CA VAL A 147 9.40 -14.86 -22.59
C VAL A 147 8.83 -13.92 -23.64
N PHE A 148 9.72 -13.30 -24.42
CA PHE A 148 9.39 -12.64 -25.68
C PHE A 148 10.30 -13.14 -26.78
N THR A 149 9.68 -13.59 -27.89
CA THR A 149 10.38 -14.08 -29.07
C THR A 149 9.99 -13.27 -30.30
N LYS A 150 10.95 -13.03 -31.18
CA LYS A 150 10.73 -12.50 -32.54
C LYS A 150 11.43 -13.40 -33.54
N GLY A 151 10.68 -14.16 -34.34
CA GLY A 151 11.22 -15.26 -35.13
C GLY A 151 11.88 -16.31 -34.23
N ASP A 152 13.08 -16.75 -34.58
CA ASP A 152 13.85 -17.73 -33.81
C ASP A 152 14.65 -17.11 -32.63
N ILE A 153 14.47 -15.82 -32.35
CA ILE A 153 15.27 -15.09 -31.38
C ILE A 153 14.46 -14.85 -30.10
N HIS A 154 14.92 -15.40 -28.98
CA HIS A 154 14.46 -15.01 -27.67
C HIS A 154 15.08 -13.65 -27.32
N GLN A 155 14.29 -12.59 -27.45
CA GLN A 155 14.73 -11.24 -27.12
C GLN A 155 14.68 -10.96 -25.63
N LEU A 156 13.72 -11.55 -24.94
CA LEU A 156 13.58 -11.53 -23.50
C LEU A 156 13.27 -12.93 -23.01
N GLN A 157 14.01 -13.39 -22.02
CA GLN A 157 13.74 -14.64 -21.34
C GLN A 157 14.17 -14.46 -19.88
N SER A 158 13.21 -14.44 -18.97
CA SER A 158 13.49 -14.42 -17.55
C SER A 158 14.08 -15.76 -17.11
N LYS A 159 14.71 -15.78 -15.95
CA LYS A 159 15.12 -17.04 -15.33
C LYS A 159 13.88 -17.90 -15.11
N ASN A 160 14.05 -19.20 -15.29
CA ASN A 160 13.04 -20.17 -14.89
C ASN A 160 13.09 -20.29 -13.36
N LEU A 161 12.00 -20.02 -12.69
CA LEU A 161 11.91 -20.02 -11.23
C LEU A 161 11.97 -21.44 -10.63
N ASN A 162 11.82 -22.46 -11.47
CA ASN A 162 11.85 -23.87 -11.07
C ASN A 162 13.14 -24.55 -11.54
N VAL A 163 14.30 -24.01 -11.18
CA VAL A 163 15.58 -24.57 -11.64
C VAL A 163 16.12 -25.58 -10.62
N ASN A 164 16.65 -26.69 -11.15
CA ASN A 164 17.39 -27.69 -10.38
C ASN A 164 18.75 -27.18 -9.85
N ASP A 165 19.02 -25.89 -9.91
CA ASP A 165 20.21 -25.27 -9.34
C ASP A 165 19.83 -24.52 -8.06
N PRO A 166 20.24 -25.02 -6.87
CA PRO A 166 19.91 -24.40 -5.60
C PRO A 166 20.47 -22.98 -5.43
N SER A 167 21.44 -22.57 -6.22
CA SER A 167 22.02 -21.22 -6.18
C SER A 167 21.23 -20.19 -6.98
N GLU A 168 20.24 -20.64 -7.76
CA GLU A 168 19.35 -19.83 -8.58
C GLU A 168 17.87 -19.93 -8.17
N VAL A 169 17.57 -20.56 -7.04
CA VAL A 169 16.20 -20.70 -6.54
C VAL A 169 15.68 -19.33 -6.14
N ILE A 170 14.68 -18.85 -6.85
CA ILE A 170 13.88 -17.71 -6.45
C ILE A 170 12.86 -18.22 -5.44
N THR A 171 12.86 -17.64 -4.26
CA THR A 171 12.23 -18.20 -3.06
C THR A 171 10.71 -18.07 -3.03
N ASN A 172 10.12 -17.20 -3.85
CA ASN A 172 8.67 -17.00 -3.95
C ASN A 172 8.14 -17.28 -5.36
N ALA A 173 8.69 -18.26 -6.03
CA ALA A 173 8.07 -18.78 -7.24
C ALA A 173 6.61 -19.13 -6.94
N VAL A 174 5.70 -18.86 -7.89
CA VAL A 174 4.30 -19.27 -7.77
C VAL A 174 4.27 -20.77 -7.44
N PRO A 175 4.16 -21.21 -6.18
CA PRO A 175 4.13 -22.62 -5.86
C PRO A 175 2.77 -23.19 -6.27
N GLY A 176 2.74 -24.38 -6.82
CA GLY A 176 1.49 -25.06 -7.10
C GLY A 176 0.62 -25.20 -5.84
N GLY A 177 -0.67 -24.97 -5.98
CA GLY A 177 -1.69 -25.20 -4.96
C GLY A 177 -2.17 -24.00 -4.17
N GLY A 178 -1.51 -22.83 -4.25
CA GLY A 178 -1.93 -21.57 -3.63
C GLY A 178 -2.26 -20.48 -4.64
N TRP A 179 -2.96 -19.44 -4.20
CA TRP A 179 -3.13 -18.21 -4.96
C TRP A 179 -1.88 -17.33 -4.86
N HIS A 180 -1.49 -16.74 -5.99
CA HIS A 180 -0.38 -15.82 -6.08
C HIS A 180 -0.76 -14.60 -6.92
N PHE A 181 -0.34 -13.43 -6.47
CA PHE A 181 -0.47 -12.20 -7.23
C PHE A 181 0.81 -11.98 -8.04
N VAL A 182 0.69 -11.98 -9.36
CA VAL A 182 1.81 -11.72 -10.28
C VAL A 182 1.68 -10.31 -10.84
N ALA A 183 2.78 -9.59 -10.86
CA ALA A 183 2.83 -8.25 -11.38
C ALA A 183 4.07 -8.04 -12.23
N LEU A 184 3.85 -7.82 -13.53
CA LEU A 184 4.87 -7.65 -14.55
C LEU A 184 4.95 -6.19 -14.96
N GLN A 185 6.14 -5.62 -14.98
CA GLN A 185 6.42 -4.35 -15.63
C GLN A 185 7.44 -4.54 -16.74
N LEU A 186 7.08 -4.14 -17.95
CA LEU A 186 7.93 -4.13 -19.12
C LEU A 186 8.43 -2.70 -19.31
N LYS A 187 9.70 -2.49 -18.97
CA LYS A 187 10.37 -1.18 -19.04
C LYS A 187 11.03 -1.00 -20.40
N THR A 188 11.37 0.24 -20.76
CA THR A 188 12.07 0.55 -22.02
C THR A 188 13.45 -0.10 -22.14
N ASP A 189 14.05 -0.44 -21.00
CA ASP A 189 15.39 -1.03 -20.88
C ASP A 189 15.39 -2.42 -20.23
N GLY A 190 14.21 -3.03 -19.99
CA GLY A 190 14.17 -4.33 -19.35
C GLY A 190 12.79 -4.74 -18.85
N TYR A 191 12.78 -5.51 -17.78
CA TYR A 191 11.55 -5.90 -17.09
C TYR A 191 11.80 -6.04 -15.59
N VAL A 192 10.73 -6.01 -14.82
CA VAL A 192 10.69 -6.44 -13.42
C VAL A 192 9.42 -7.25 -13.17
N MET A 193 9.55 -8.32 -12.40
CA MET A 193 8.46 -9.20 -12.01
C MET A 193 8.40 -9.31 -10.49
N TYR A 194 7.22 -9.13 -9.96
CA TYR A 194 6.90 -9.33 -8.55
C TYR A 194 5.90 -10.48 -8.42
N VAL A 195 6.07 -11.29 -7.39
CA VAL A 195 5.11 -12.31 -6.97
C VAL A 195 4.80 -12.05 -5.50
N ASP A 196 3.54 -11.91 -5.14
CA ASP A 196 3.06 -11.59 -3.78
C ASP A 196 3.78 -10.38 -3.15
N GLY A 197 4.04 -9.36 -3.96
CA GLY A 197 4.73 -8.16 -3.54
C GLY A 197 6.25 -8.26 -3.42
N VAL A 198 6.84 -9.43 -3.63
CA VAL A 198 8.28 -9.65 -3.61
C VAL A 198 8.86 -9.57 -5.02
N LYS A 199 9.95 -8.82 -5.18
CA LYS A 199 10.65 -8.73 -6.47
C LYS A 199 11.40 -10.04 -6.76
N GLU A 200 10.85 -10.85 -7.65
CA GLU A 200 11.35 -12.18 -7.96
C GLU A 200 12.35 -12.21 -9.13
N SER A 201 12.18 -11.32 -10.08
CA SER A 201 13.06 -11.27 -11.24
C SER A 201 13.14 -9.85 -11.78
N GLU A 202 14.34 -9.42 -12.10
CA GLU A 202 14.58 -8.15 -12.77
C GLU A 202 15.75 -8.31 -13.74
N GLN A 203 15.64 -7.66 -14.89
CA GLN A 203 16.75 -7.55 -15.83
C GLN A 203 16.75 -6.20 -16.51
N THR A 204 17.86 -5.49 -16.41
CA THR A 204 18.13 -4.30 -17.21
C THR A 204 19.02 -4.70 -18.38
N PHE A 205 18.57 -4.40 -19.58
CA PHE A 205 19.31 -4.65 -20.81
C PHE A 205 20.23 -3.47 -21.12
N THR A 206 21.45 -3.77 -21.50
CA THR A 206 22.41 -2.75 -21.95
C THR A 206 22.82 -3.01 -23.39
N PRO A 207 23.00 -1.98 -24.23
CA PRO A 207 23.34 -2.11 -25.64
C PRO A 207 24.57 -2.98 -25.92
N GLU A 208 25.55 -2.87 -25.05
CA GLU A 208 26.82 -3.55 -25.20
C GLU A 208 26.75 -5.05 -24.90
N ARG A 209 25.86 -5.45 -23.99
CA ARG A 209 25.71 -6.83 -23.52
C ARG A 209 24.57 -7.57 -24.21
N ASP A 210 23.43 -6.90 -24.33
CA ASP A 210 22.15 -7.53 -24.67
C ASP A 210 21.67 -7.12 -26.07
N THR A 211 22.47 -7.42 -27.09
CA THR A 211 22.25 -6.95 -28.47
C THR A 211 21.00 -7.53 -29.17
N GLN A 212 20.37 -8.54 -28.58
CA GLN A 212 19.17 -9.18 -29.14
C GLN A 212 17.87 -8.51 -28.69
N PHE A 213 17.84 -7.90 -27.49
CA PHE A 213 16.66 -7.20 -27.01
C PHE A 213 16.42 -5.88 -27.73
N LYS A 214 15.21 -5.67 -28.23
CA LYS A 214 14.76 -4.41 -28.81
C LYS A 214 13.39 -4.06 -28.29
N TYR A 215 13.31 -3.02 -27.48
CA TYR A 215 12.04 -2.54 -26.94
C TYR A 215 11.03 -2.18 -28.04
N ALA A 216 11.48 -1.65 -29.16
CA ALA A 216 10.61 -1.36 -30.31
C ALA A 216 9.95 -2.63 -30.89
N ASP A 217 10.66 -3.77 -30.93
CA ASP A 217 10.07 -5.05 -31.38
C ASP A 217 9.02 -5.55 -30.37
N LEU A 218 9.29 -5.41 -29.08
CA LEU A 218 8.34 -5.78 -28.03
C LEU A 218 7.06 -4.92 -28.09
N ILE A 219 7.19 -3.59 -28.20
CA ILE A 219 6.04 -2.69 -28.35
C ILE A 219 5.26 -3.01 -29.63
N GLU A 220 5.96 -3.16 -30.76
CA GLU A 220 5.31 -3.50 -32.03
C GLU A 220 4.48 -4.78 -31.86
N HIS A 221 5.06 -5.80 -31.24
CA HIS A 221 4.36 -7.06 -30.99
C HIS A 221 3.13 -6.85 -30.08
N LEU A 222 3.31 -6.25 -28.90
CA LEU A 222 2.22 -6.02 -27.95
C LEU A 222 1.08 -5.19 -28.54
N THR A 223 1.37 -4.20 -29.39
CA THR A 223 0.36 -3.31 -29.95
C THR A 223 -0.26 -3.80 -31.27
N THR A 224 0.29 -4.84 -31.90
CA THR A 224 -0.20 -5.36 -33.18
C THR A 224 -0.69 -6.80 -33.12
N ALA A 225 -0.20 -7.62 -32.18
CA ALA A 225 -0.66 -9.00 -32.00
C ALA A 225 -2.20 -9.04 -31.86
N PRO A 226 -2.86 -10.03 -32.51
CA PRO A 226 -4.32 -10.00 -32.59
C PRO A 226 -5.03 -10.37 -31.30
N TYR A 227 -4.46 -11.26 -30.48
CA TYR A 227 -5.18 -11.90 -29.40
C TYR A 227 -4.39 -11.96 -28.09
N LEU A 228 -5.17 -12.00 -27.02
CA LEU A 228 -4.78 -12.49 -25.70
C LEU A 228 -5.35 -13.89 -25.53
N TYR A 229 -4.52 -14.83 -25.12
CA TYR A 229 -4.91 -16.16 -24.68
C TYR A 229 -4.64 -16.31 -23.19
N ILE A 230 -5.58 -16.91 -22.47
CA ILE A 230 -5.45 -17.33 -21.09
C ILE A 230 -5.56 -18.84 -21.08
N GLY A 231 -4.53 -19.52 -20.57
CA GLY A 231 -4.35 -20.95 -20.73
C GLY A 231 -3.78 -21.34 -22.10
N SER A 232 -3.60 -22.64 -22.31
CA SER A 232 -3.06 -23.22 -23.55
C SER A 232 -3.51 -24.67 -23.74
N ASP A 233 -3.31 -25.24 -24.93
CA ASP A 233 -3.57 -26.66 -25.20
C ASP A 233 -2.59 -27.62 -24.51
N LYS A 234 -1.66 -27.09 -23.70
CA LYS A 234 -0.70 -27.83 -22.88
C LYS A 234 -0.84 -27.52 -21.39
N LEU A 235 -1.80 -26.68 -21.04
CA LEU A 235 -2.09 -26.33 -19.65
C LEU A 235 -2.40 -27.60 -18.84
N CYS A 236 -1.92 -27.68 -17.59
CA CYS A 236 -2.34 -28.73 -16.67
C CYS A 236 -3.66 -28.36 -16.00
N GLU A 237 -3.67 -27.37 -15.17
CA GLU A 237 -4.85 -26.79 -14.55
C GLU A 237 -4.46 -25.44 -13.98
N ALA A 238 -5.30 -24.42 -14.17
CA ALA A 238 -5.06 -23.10 -13.59
C ALA A 238 -6.36 -22.36 -13.30
N TYR A 239 -6.28 -21.45 -12.32
CA TYR A 239 -7.33 -20.53 -11.96
C TYR A 239 -6.79 -19.11 -12.09
N PHE A 240 -7.62 -18.18 -12.56
CA PHE A 240 -7.23 -16.79 -12.77
C PHE A 240 -8.28 -15.85 -12.22
N ASP A 241 -7.81 -14.70 -11.71
CA ASP A 241 -8.66 -13.58 -11.34
C ASP A 241 -7.96 -12.24 -11.52
N ASP A 242 -8.74 -11.17 -11.57
CA ASP A 242 -8.33 -9.76 -11.59
C ASP A 242 -7.16 -9.46 -12.54
N ILE A 243 -7.28 -9.91 -13.81
CA ILE A 243 -6.26 -9.67 -14.83
C ILE A 243 -6.41 -8.24 -15.35
N LYS A 244 -5.38 -7.41 -15.14
CA LYS A 244 -5.35 -6.00 -15.57
C LYS A 244 -4.15 -5.70 -16.46
N PHE A 245 -4.35 -4.74 -17.37
CA PHE A 245 -3.36 -4.32 -18.36
C PHE A 245 -3.14 -2.80 -18.24
N TYR A 246 -1.88 -2.37 -18.25
CA TYR A 246 -1.50 -0.97 -18.08
C TYR A 246 -0.62 -0.49 -19.21
N CYS A 247 -0.84 0.72 -19.73
CA CYS A 247 -0.08 1.28 -20.85
C CYS A 247 1.09 2.18 -20.42
N ASN A 248 1.51 2.09 -19.17
CA ASN A 248 2.71 2.73 -18.63
C ASN A 248 3.33 1.84 -17.54
N VAL A 249 4.48 2.25 -17.02
CA VAL A 249 5.10 1.66 -15.82
C VAL A 249 5.11 2.69 -14.71
N MET A 250 5.15 2.21 -13.47
CA MET A 250 5.36 3.04 -12.28
C MET A 250 6.83 3.09 -11.90
N THR A 251 7.20 4.06 -11.06
CA THR A 251 8.43 3.99 -10.30
C THR A 251 8.37 2.83 -9.30
N ASP A 252 9.50 2.28 -8.88
CA ASP A 252 9.52 1.19 -7.90
C ASP A 252 8.83 1.59 -6.58
N LYS A 253 8.88 2.86 -6.21
CA LYS A 253 8.19 3.41 -5.05
C LYS A 253 6.67 3.34 -5.18
N GLU A 254 6.13 3.77 -6.30
CA GLU A 254 4.68 3.76 -6.56
C GLU A 254 4.16 2.36 -6.81
N TRP A 255 4.99 1.53 -7.44
CA TRP A 255 4.68 0.12 -7.65
C TRP A 255 4.55 -0.61 -6.31
N ASN A 256 5.51 -0.48 -5.41
CA ASN A 256 5.42 -1.04 -4.06
C ASN A 256 4.19 -0.54 -3.31
N LYS A 257 3.79 0.72 -3.49
CA LYS A 257 2.55 1.26 -2.93
C LYS A 257 1.31 0.60 -3.53
N THR A 258 1.30 0.32 -4.84
CA THR A 258 0.19 -0.35 -5.55
C THR A 258 0.11 -1.83 -5.19
N VAL A 259 1.25 -2.52 -5.16
CA VAL A 259 1.32 -3.96 -4.86
C VAL A 259 1.16 -4.25 -3.37
N ASN A 260 1.64 -3.36 -2.50
CA ASN A 260 1.65 -3.55 -1.05
C ASN A 260 0.62 -2.70 -0.29
N GLY A 261 -0.06 -1.76 -0.92
CA GLY A 261 -0.94 -0.84 -0.20
C GLY A 261 -2.15 -0.31 -0.97
N GLY A 262 -2.31 -0.68 -2.23
CA GLY A 262 -3.36 -0.16 -3.10
C GLY A 262 -4.55 -1.09 -3.31
N GLY A 263 -4.55 -2.22 -2.70
CA GLY A 263 -5.64 -3.19 -2.83
C GLY A 263 -6.79 -2.90 -1.89
N ALA A 264 -7.56 -1.86 -2.19
CA ALA A 264 -8.89 -1.74 -1.62
C ALA A 264 -9.88 -2.43 -2.55
N GLY A 265 -10.37 -3.57 -2.14
CA GLY A 265 -11.56 -4.17 -2.70
C GLY A 265 -11.33 -5.21 -3.80
N GLY A 266 -10.84 -6.35 -3.43
CA GLY A 266 -10.81 -7.59 -4.18
C GLY A 266 -9.93 -8.55 -3.42
N ASP A 267 -10.48 -9.58 -2.85
CA ASP A 267 -9.89 -10.50 -1.91
C ASP A 267 -8.64 -11.23 -2.46
N GLY A 268 -7.52 -10.72 -2.16
CA GLY A 268 -6.16 -11.12 -2.46
C GLY A 268 -5.21 -10.13 -1.83
N ALA A 269 -5.65 -9.51 -0.73
CA ALA A 269 -4.88 -8.53 0.01
C ALA A 269 -3.54 -9.12 0.41
N PHE A 270 -2.45 -8.41 0.12
CA PHE A 270 -1.18 -8.61 0.78
C PHE A 270 -1.45 -8.80 2.28
N GLU A 271 -1.20 -10.00 2.77
CA GLU A 271 -1.48 -10.38 4.14
C GLU A 271 -0.46 -9.69 5.05
N PHE A 272 -0.86 -8.59 5.71
CA PHE A 272 0.02 -7.88 6.65
C PHE A 272 0.31 -8.71 7.91
N VAL A 273 -0.52 -9.69 8.22
CA VAL A 273 -0.37 -10.59 9.36
C VAL A 273 -0.30 -12.01 8.86
N VAL A 274 0.80 -12.69 9.10
CA VAL A 274 0.98 -14.10 8.68
C VAL A 274 0.31 -15.02 9.70
N GLY A 275 -0.69 -15.77 9.23
CA GLY A 275 -1.49 -16.69 10.06
C GLY A 275 -2.61 -16.02 10.85
N ASP A 276 -3.35 -16.79 11.62
CA ASP A 276 -4.49 -16.29 12.42
C ASP A 276 -4.04 -15.25 13.45
N PRO A 277 -4.66 -14.05 13.47
CA PRO A 277 -4.28 -13.00 14.42
C PRO A 277 -4.46 -13.41 15.89
N VAL A 278 -3.44 -13.21 16.69
CA VAL A 278 -3.49 -13.47 18.15
C VAL A 278 -3.34 -12.17 18.93
N LEU A 279 -4.24 -11.92 19.88
CA LEU A 279 -4.22 -10.73 20.72
C LEU A 279 -3.28 -10.88 21.93
N ASN A 280 -3.07 -12.09 22.40
CA ASN A 280 -2.26 -12.36 23.59
C ASN A 280 -1.03 -13.18 23.19
N VAL A 281 0.14 -12.72 23.60
CA VAL A 281 1.41 -13.40 23.32
C VAL A 281 2.12 -13.72 24.62
N GLY A 282 2.40 -14.99 24.82
CA GLY A 282 2.97 -15.53 26.04
C GLY A 282 1.94 -15.94 27.09
N PRO A 283 2.35 -16.74 28.09
CA PRO A 283 1.50 -17.19 29.18
C PRO A 283 1.25 -16.07 30.21
N THR A 284 0.00 -15.96 30.67
CA THR A 284 -0.43 -14.89 31.59
C THR A 284 0.23 -14.93 32.97
N ASP A 285 0.90 -16.00 33.33
CA ASP A 285 1.71 -16.13 34.55
C ASP A 285 3.15 -15.67 34.37
N CYS A 286 3.49 -15.06 33.23
CA CYS A 286 4.82 -14.60 32.85
C CYS A 286 5.89 -15.72 32.88
N SER A 287 5.50 -16.99 32.65
CA SER A 287 6.43 -18.13 32.68
C SER A 287 7.12 -18.40 31.34
N ALA A 288 6.93 -17.53 30.32
CA ALA A 288 7.58 -17.65 29.02
C ALA A 288 9.11 -17.74 29.19
N ALA A 289 9.70 -18.76 28.60
CA ALA A 289 11.15 -18.87 28.49
C ALA A 289 11.64 -18.04 27.30
N TRP A 290 12.90 -17.66 27.34
CA TRP A 290 13.52 -16.96 26.23
C TRP A 290 13.34 -17.71 24.90
N TRP A 291 12.87 -16.98 23.85
CA TRP A 291 12.70 -17.50 22.49
C TRP A 291 11.69 -18.65 22.37
N SER A 292 10.69 -18.71 23.24
CA SER A 292 9.66 -19.77 23.25
C SER A 292 8.27 -19.31 22.85
N GLU A 293 7.96 -18.02 23.01
CA GLU A 293 6.64 -17.45 22.76
C GLU A 293 6.73 -16.25 21.81
N PHE A 294 5.92 -16.28 20.75
CA PHE A 294 6.02 -15.35 19.63
C PHE A 294 4.65 -14.81 19.23
N SER A 295 4.62 -13.55 18.78
CA SER A 295 3.46 -13.01 18.08
C SER A 295 3.37 -13.55 16.65
N ASN A 296 2.32 -13.16 15.94
CA ASN A 296 2.30 -13.23 14.48
C ASN A 296 3.51 -12.52 13.89
N TYR A 297 3.85 -12.87 12.64
CA TYR A 297 4.69 -12.03 11.80
C TYR A 297 3.84 -10.93 11.19
N PHE A 298 4.31 -9.69 11.32
CA PHE A 298 3.68 -8.51 10.73
C PHE A 298 4.56 -8.01 9.59
N ARG A 299 4.06 -8.06 8.36
CA ARG A 299 4.75 -7.57 7.17
C ARG A 299 4.69 -6.04 7.10
N ILE A 300 5.82 -5.40 6.90
CA ILE A 300 5.94 -3.93 6.84
C ILE A 300 6.37 -3.53 5.43
N PRO A 301 5.51 -2.83 4.67
CA PRO A 301 5.83 -2.38 3.32
C PRO A 301 6.93 -1.31 3.33
N ALA A 302 7.55 -1.09 2.17
CA ALA A 302 8.75 -0.25 2.01
C ALA A 302 8.63 1.19 2.55
N GLU A 303 7.46 1.81 2.41
CA GLU A 303 7.19 3.18 2.90
C GLU A 303 6.08 3.18 3.97
N GLY A 304 5.84 2.02 4.59
CA GLY A 304 4.81 1.85 5.60
C GLY A 304 5.29 2.11 7.02
N THR A 305 4.33 2.33 7.90
CA THR A 305 4.54 2.41 9.34
C THR A 305 3.63 1.41 10.02
N ALA A 306 4.21 0.47 10.77
CA ALA A 306 3.44 -0.41 11.64
C ALA A 306 3.39 0.20 13.05
N LYS A 307 2.19 0.37 13.59
CA LYS A 307 1.94 0.80 14.97
C LYS A 307 1.39 -0.39 15.75
N PHE A 308 2.02 -0.70 16.86
CA PHE A 308 1.61 -1.74 17.80
C PHE A 308 1.34 -1.10 19.14
N LYS A 309 0.15 -1.29 19.68
CA LYS A 309 -0.18 -0.88 21.04
C LYS A 309 -0.56 -2.09 21.87
N PHE A 310 0.01 -2.21 23.06
CA PHE A 310 -0.26 -3.34 23.95
C PHE A 310 -0.06 -2.98 25.42
N THR A 311 -0.65 -3.78 26.30
CA THR A 311 -0.32 -3.79 27.72
C THR A 311 0.76 -4.83 27.95
N ASN A 312 1.86 -4.44 28.59
CA ASN A 312 2.95 -5.34 28.98
C ASN A 312 2.76 -5.85 30.39
N HIS A 313 2.99 -7.14 30.56
CA HIS A 313 3.04 -7.79 31.87
C HIS A 313 4.36 -8.53 32.03
N THR A 314 4.94 -8.44 33.22
CA THR A 314 6.27 -8.98 33.48
C THR A 314 6.36 -9.67 34.83
N SER A 315 7.22 -10.68 34.92
CA SER A 315 7.60 -11.30 36.19
C SER A 315 8.35 -10.33 37.11
N GLY A 316 8.95 -9.26 36.56
CA GLY A 316 9.77 -8.30 37.29
C GLY A 316 11.06 -8.86 37.87
N ALA A 317 11.41 -10.12 37.56
CA ALA A 317 12.59 -10.77 38.13
C ALA A 317 13.90 -10.12 37.63
N ASN A 318 13.94 -9.77 36.34
CA ASN A 318 15.06 -9.08 35.71
C ASN A 318 14.57 -7.96 34.78
N ASN A 319 15.41 -6.99 34.45
CA ASN A 319 15.08 -5.93 33.49
C ASN A 319 14.78 -6.47 32.07
N TRP A 320 15.37 -7.60 31.68
CA TRP A 320 15.13 -8.25 30.38
C TRP A 320 13.87 -9.12 30.35
N ASN A 321 13.18 -9.36 31.46
CA ASN A 321 11.91 -10.10 31.48
C ASN A 321 10.76 -9.19 31.02
N ASN A 322 10.75 -8.88 29.74
CA ASN A 322 9.78 -8.00 29.09
C ASN A 322 9.59 -8.42 27.63
N TRP A 323 8.94 -7.58 26.84
CA TRP A 323 8.79 -7.76 25.41
C TRP A 323 10.11 -7.48 24.67
N ASN A 324 10.25 -8.15 23.55
CA ASN A 324 11.30 -7.90 22.57
C ASN A 324 10.66 -7.80 21.20
N ILE A 325 11.23 -7.01 20.31
CA ILE A 325 10.81 -6.95 18.90
C ILE A 325 11.96 -7.39 17.99
N CYS A 326 11.66 -8.27 17.04
CA CYS A 326 12.58 -8.68 16.00
C CYS A 326 12.17 -8.06 14.66
N ILE A 327 13.13 -7.47 13.96
CA ILE A 327 13.00 -7.03 12.58
C ILE A 327 13.81 -7.98 11.71
N CYS A 328 13.16 -8.63 10.74
CA CYS A 328 13.78 -9.67 9.93
C CYS A 328 13.33 -9.60 8.46
N THR A 329 13.95 -10.44 7.63
CA THR A 329 13.53 -10.68 6.24
C THR A 329 12.13 -11.30 6.17
N ASP A 330 11.50 -11.29 4.99
CA ASP A 330 10.17 -11.89 4.76
C ASP A 330 10.24 -13.42 4.65
N ASP A 331 10.89 -14.08 5.60
CA ASP A 331 10.94 -15.54 5.69
C ASP A 331 10.64 -15.99 7.13
N GLU A 332 10.29 -17.26 7.29
CA GLU A 332 10.06 -17.86 8.61
C GLU A 332 11.37 -18.17 9.32
N ARG A 333 11.35 -18.14 10.65
CA ARG A 333 12.47 -18.68 11.46
C ARG A 333 12.75 -20.13 11.05
N ASN A 334 13.96 -20.43 10.65
CA ASN A 334 14.45 -21.65 10.05
C ASN A 334 14.24 -21.75 8.52
N GLY A 335 13.69 -20.75 7.87
CA GLY A 335 13.69 -20.61 6.41
C GLY A 335 15.10 -20.35 5.87
N GLY A 336 15.31 -20.65 4.59
CA GLY A 336 16.63 -20.55 3.97
C GLY A 336 17.16 -19.13 3.81
N ASN A 337 16.25 -18.14 3.81
CA ASN A 337 16.58 -16.71 3.66
C ASN A 337 16.27 -15.91 4.93
N TYR A 338 15.99 -16.58 6.04
CA TYR A 338 15.74 -15.88 7.30
C TYR A 338 17.00 -15.19 7.80
N LEU A 339 16.90 -13.89 8.03
CA LEU A 339 17.94 -13.05 8.61
C LEU A 339 17.31 -12.07 9.60
N GLU A 340 17.88 -11.97 10.80
CA GLU A 340 17.51 -10.96 11.79
C GLU A 340 18.34 -9.69 11.56
N TYR A 341 17.71 -8.63 11.06
CA TYR A 341 18.35 -7.32 10.97
C TYR A 341 18.65 -6.76 12.37
N ALA A 342 17.66 -6.83 13.26
CA ALA A 342 17.83 -6.50 14.66
C ALA A 342 16.80 -7.20 15.53
N VAL A 343 17.22 -7.62 16.72
CA VAL A 343 16.35 -7.93 17.84
C VAL A 343 16.60 -6.87 18.91
N LEU A 344 15.54 -6.17 19.32
CA LEU A 344 15.58 -5.07 20.28
C LEU A 344 14.80 -5.47 21.53
N ARG A 345 15.42 -5.33 22.70
CA ARG A 345 14.76 -5.59 23.99
C ARG A 345 14.40 -4.26 24.63
N SER A 346 13.29 -4.24 25.32
CA SER A 346 12.78 -3.07 26.04
C SER A 346 13.74 -2.46 27.09
N ASP A 347 14.84 -3.13 27.41
CA ASP A 347 15.87 -2.68 28.31
C ASP A 347 17.13 -2.11 27.62
N LEU A 348 16.98 -1.57 26.40
CA LEU A 348 18.04 -0.97 25.58
C LEU A 348 19.15 -1.95 25.15
N TYR A 349 18.86 -3.22 25.07
CA TYR A 349 19.81 -4.21 24.59
C TYR A 349 19.29 -4.87 23.30
N GLY A 350 20.21 -5.36 22.47
CA GLY A 350 19.83 -6.06 21.27
C GLY A 350 21.00 -6.70 20.52
N TRP A 351 20.71 -7.28 19.38
CA TRP A 351 21.66 -7.91 18.47
C TRP A 351 21.07 -8.02 17.05
N GLY A 352 21.80 -8.56 16.12
CA GLY A 352 21.43 -8.78 14.73
C GLY A 352 22.39 -8.13 13.75
N GLU A 353 22.22 -8.42 12.47
CA GLU A 353 23.10 -7.96 11.39
C GLU A 353 23.28 -6.43 11.36
N SER A 354 22.19 -5.69 11.48
CA SER A 354 22.21 -4.22 11.41
C SER A 354 22.24 -3.55 12.78
N TYR A 355 22.17 -4.31 13.86
CA TYR A 355 22.16 -3.76 15.21
C TYR A 355 23.45 -2.99 15.53
N GLY A 356 24.61 -3.55 15.19
CA GLY A 356 25.90 -2.93 15.49
C GLY A 356 26.20 -1.64 14.72
N SER A 357 25.49 -1.37 13.63
CA SER A 357 25.59 -0.14 12.82
C SER A 357 24.48 0.87 13.11
N GLY A 358 23.49 0.50 13.90
CA GLY A 358 22.37 1.34 14.24
C GLY A 358 22.69 2.40 15.30
N THR A 359 21.75 3.31 15.50
CA THR A 359 21.86 4.40 16.48
C THR A 359 20.69 4.38 17.47
N TRP A 360 21.00 4.58 18.74
CA TRP A 360 20.05 4.66 19.85
C TRP A 360 19.84 6.08 20.33
N GLU A 361 18.58 6.39 20.61
CA GLU A 361 18.16 7.51 21.44
C GLU A 361 17.29 6.95 22.56
N SER A 362 17.48 7.37 23.81
CA SER A 362 16.69 6.86 24.94
C SER A 362 16.48 7.90 26.02
N GLU A 363 15.31 7.81 26.69
CA GLU A 363 14.91 8.68 27.78
C GLU A 363 14.21 7.86 28.87
N GLY A 364 14.40 8.25 30.14
CA GLY A 364 13.72 7.61 31.28
C GLY A 364 14.50 6.48 31.95
N TYR A 365 15.50 5.91 31.31
CA TYR A 365 16.26 4.75 31.79
C TYR A 365 17.38 5.12 32.76
N GLY A 366 17.02 5.63 33.94
CA GLY A 366 18.00 6.01 34.98
C GLY A 366 18.17 4.99 36.10
N ASP A 367 17.17 4.16 36.35
CA ASP A 367 17.11 3.20 37.45
C ASP A 367 16.43 1.89 36.98
N TRP A 368 17.22 0.80 36.92
CA TRP A 368 16.73 -0.49 36.45
C TRP A 368 15.80 -1.20 37.45
N ASP A 369 15.89 -0.89 38.76
CA ASP A 369 14.94 -1.44 39.74
C ASP A 369 13.58 -0.75 39.65
N ALA A 370 13.57 0.56 39.39
CA ALA A 370 12.36 1.29 39.07
C ALA A 370 11.74 0.77 37.74
N PHE A 371 12.55 0.63 36.67
CA PHE A 371 12.11 0.09 35.39
C PHE A 371 11.40 -1.25 35.52
N LYS A 372 11.98 -2.22 36.22
CA LYS A 372 11.38 -3.53 36.45
C LYS A 372 10.00 -3.44 37.12
N ALA A 373 9.85 -2.54 38.08
CA ALA A 373 8.60 -2.34 38.81
C ALA A 373 7.55 -1.63 37.93
N ASP A 374 7.98 -0.66 37.12
CA ASP A 374 7.13 0.18 36.30
C ASP A 374 6.59 -0.53 35.02
N MET A 375 7.27 -1.59 34.59
CA MET A 375 6.88 -2.28 33.36
C MET A 375 5.69 -3.26 33.56
N GLU A 376 5.32 -3.62 34.79
CA GLU A 376 4.09 -4.38 35.04
C GLU A 376 2.86 -3.49 34.81
N GLY A 377 2.01 -3.91 33.88
CA GLY A 377 0.81 -3.18 33.46
C GLY A 377 1.12 -1.90 32.66
N ALA A 378 2.33 -1.73 32.15
CA ALA A 378 2.68 -0.58 31.32
C ALA A 378 1.95 -0.63 29.98
N GLU A 379 1.43 0.51 29.55
CA GLU A 379 0.95 0.71 28.18
C GLU A 379 2.15 0.99 27.27
N VAL A 380 2.32 0.19 26.24
CA VAL A 380 3.44 0.29 25.31
C VAL A 380 2.93 0.56 23.91
N VAL A 381 3.52 1.58 23.26
CA VAL A 381 3.34 1.87 21.85
C VAL A 381 4.66 1.67 21.14
N VAL A 382 4.72 0.74 20.20
CA VAL A 382 5.88 0.52 19.34
C VAL A 382 5.51 0.90 17.91
N THR A 383 6.26 1.80 17.32
CA THR A 383 6.11 2.22 15.93
C THR A 383 7.33 1.75 15.14
N VAL A 384 7.11 1.01 14.07
CA VAL A 384 8.16 0.59 13.13
C VAL A 384 7.92 1.33 11.82
N SER A 385 8.67 2.39 11.59
CA SER A 385 8.58 3.20 10.36
C SER A 385 9.68 2.81 9.39
N ARG A 386 9.33 2.72 8.11
CA ARG A 386 10.25 2.34 7.06
C ARG A 386 10.24 3.38 5.93
N SER A 387 11.44 3.81 5.52
CA SER A 387 11.64 4.61 4.31
C SER A 387 12.84 4.07 3.54
N GLY A 388 12.57 3.41 2.41
CA GLY A 388 13.57 2.62 1.70
C GLY A 388 14.20 1.58 2.62
N SER A 389 15.54 1.56 2.69
CA SER A 389 16.30 0.66 3.59
C SER A 389 16.41 1.17 5.03
N THR A 390 16.02 2.39 5.31
CA THR A 390 16.06 2.94 6.68
C THR A 390 14.83 2.49 7.45
N VAL A 391 15.05 1.84 8.59
CA VAL A 391 14.00 1.40 9.51
C VAL A 391 14.23 2.06 10.87
N VAL A 392 13.17 2.61 11.43
CA VAL A 392 13.16 3.22 12.76
C VAL A 392 12.17 2.46 13.63
N VAL A 393 12.65 1.90 14.74
CA VAL A 393 11.80 1.39 15.82
C VAL A 393 11.75 2.43 16.90
N ASP A 394 10.57 2.94 17.19
CA ASP A 394 10.29 3.97 18.19
C ASP A 394 9.31 3.39 19.22
N ALA A 395 9.75 3.22 20.46
CA ALA A 395 8.98 2.54 21.49
C ALA A 395 8.82 3.42 22.73
N VAL A 396 7.57 3.66 23.10
CA VAL A 396 7.20 4.42 24.30
C VAL A 396 6.42 3.53 25.25
N ALA A 397 6.95 3.30 26.44
CA ALA A 397 6.26 2.60 27.52
C ALA A 397 5.86 3.61 28.60
N THR A 398 4.57 3.64 28.92
CA THR A 398 4.01 4.48 30.00
C THR A 398 3.54 3.56 31.11
N SER A 399 4.18 3.65 32.25
CA SER A 399 3.83 2.87 33.42
C SER A 399 2.49 3.30 34.04
N PRO A 400 1.83 2.49 34.88
CA PRO A 400 0.61 2.88 35.58
C PRO A 400 0.74 4.11 36.49
N ASN A 401 1.95 4.46 36.90
CA ASN A 401 2.26 5.66 37.67
C ASN A 401 2.72 6.86 36.82
N HIS A 402 2.55 6.76 35.47
CA HIS A 402 2.88 7.78 34.48
C HIS A 402 4.38 8.05 34.29
N THR A 403 5.26 7.15 34.71
CA THR A 403 6.67 7.18 34.29
C THR A 403 6.76 6.77 32.83
N VAL A 404 7.52 7.51 32.03
CA VAL A 404 7.70 7.25 30.60
C VAL A 404 9.11 6.74 30.35
N TYR A 405 9.20 5.64 29.62
CA TYR A 405 10.42 5.06 29.06
C TYR A 405 10.32 5.14 27.55
N HIS A 406 11.24 5.84 26.93
CA HIS A 406 11.27 6.04 25.49
C HIS A 406 12.59 5.54 24.93
N GLU A 407 12.51 4.70 23.92
CA GLU A 407 13.67 4.23 23.16
C GLU A 407 13.38 4.34 21.67
N LYS A 408 14.37 4.80 20.93
CA LYS A 408 14.31 4.91 19.47
C LYS A 408 15.58 4.33 18.88
N PHE A 409 15.42 3.39 17.97
CA PHE A 409 16.53 2.75 17.29
C PHE A 409 16.40 2.92 15.78
N THR A 410 17.44 3.41 15.13
CA THR A 410 17.50 3.59 13.68
C THR A 410 18.54 2.65 13.09
N MET A 411 18.14 1.87 12.07
CA MET A 411 18.97 0.87 11.42
C MET A 411 18.80 0.87 9.90
N THR A 412 19.65 0.15 9.20
CA THR A 412 19.50 -0.15 7.77
C THR A 412 19.13 -1.60 7.60
N CYS A 413 18.02 -1.88 6.89
CA CYS A 413 17.53 -3.23 6.62
C CYS A 413 17.45 -3.43 5.11
N GLY A 414 18.22 -4.38 4.60
CA GLY A 414 18.23 -4.73 3.19
C GLY A 414 18.58 -3.58 2.25
N ASP A 415 18.09 -3.64 1.03
CA ASP A 415 18.28 -2.63 -0.03
C ASP A 415 17.13 -1.62 -0.13
N GLY A 416 16.04 -1.84 0.62
CA GLY A 416 14.88 -0.95 0.66
C GLY A 416 13.72 -1.35 -0.23
N THR A 417 13.87 -2.38 -1.04
CA THR A 417 12.82 -2.86 -1.97
C THR A 417 12.07 -4.07 -1.42
N GLU A 418 12.72 -4.90 -0.62
CA GLU A 418 12.14 -6.10 -0.06
C GLU A 418 11.12 -5.82 1.06
N VAL A 419 10.17 -6.72 1.22
CA VAL A 419 9.30 -6.76 2.40
C VAL A 419 10.11 -7.18 3.61
N ILE A 420 9.90 -6.51 4.74
CA ILE A 420 10.45 -6.93 6.03
C ILE A 420 9.32 -7.37 6.95
N ARG A 421 9.66 -8.19 7.93
CA ARG A 421 8.73 -8.59 9.01
C ARG A 421 9.18 -8.04 10.35
N ALA A 422 8.18 -7.74 11.18
CA ALA A 422 8.35 -7.56 12.61
C ALA A 422 7.61 -8.67 13.34
N PHE A 423 8.10 -9.11 14.48
CA PHE A 423 7.38 -9.95 15.43
C PHE A 423 7.88 -9.73 16.84
N PHE A 424 7.01 -10.00 17.82
CA PHE A 424 7.37 -9.86 19.24
C PHE A 424 7.76 -11.21 19.82
N VAL A 425 8.69 -11.16 20.79
CA VAL A 425 9.20 -12.33 21.53
C VAL A 425 9.11 -12.05 23.01
N MET A 426 8.56 -12.99 23.76
CA MET A 426 8.42 -12.86 25.21
C MET A 426 9.57 -13.54 25.95
N ASP A 427 9.97 -12.96 27.07
CA ASP A 427 10.90 -13.55 28.02
C ASP A 427 10.50 -13.19 29.46
N GLY A 428 9.93 -14.15 30.19
CA GLY A 428 9.39 -13.90 31.53
C GLY A 428 8.29 -12.84 31.55
N SER A 429 7.51 -12.76 30.46
CA SER A 429 6.50 -11.73 30.22
C SER A 429 5.36 -12.25 29.35
N TRP A 430 4.29 -11.49 29.27
CA TRP A 430 3.26 -11.63 28.23
C TRP A 430 2.73 -10.26 27.85
N ILE A 431 2.18 -10.13 26.65
CA ILE A 431 1.57 -8.89 26.18
C ILE A 431 0.15 -9.13 25.69
N GLN A 432 -0.67 -8.10 25.81
CA GLN A 432 -2.03 -8.05 25.26
C GLN A 432 -2.13 -6.89 24.29
N PHE A 433 -2.29 -7.18 22.99
CA PHE A 433 -2.47 -6.16 21.98
C PHE A 433 -3.83 -5.46 22.08
N ASP A 434 -3.83 -4.15 21.85
CA ASP A 434 -5.04 -3.39 21.54
C ASP A 434 -5.32 -3.49 20.03
N ALA A 435 -6.36 -4.25 19.66
CA ALA A 435 -6.72 -4.48 18.26
C ALA A 435 -7.12 -3.19 17.51
N ASN A 436 -7.62 -2.19 18.22
CA ASN A 436 -8.05 -0.92 17.60
C ASN A 436 -6.87 0.01 17.29
N GLU A 437 -5.78 -0.13 18.04
CA GLU A 437 -4.59 0.72 17.97
C GLU A 437 -3.39 0.01 17.32
N THR A 438 -3.58 -1.25 16.86
CA THR A 438 -2.55 -2.01 16.15
C THR A 438 -2.89 -2.07 14.67
N SER A 439 -2.07 -1.38 13.85
CA SER A 439 -2.39 -1.12 12.44
C SER A 439 -1.14 -0.92 11.58
N ILE A 440 -1.29 -1.12 10.28
CA ILE A 440 -0.37 -0.55 9.28
C ILE A 440 -0.91 0.80 8.86
N GLN A 441 -0.04 1.81 8.82
CA GLN A 441 -0.35 3.18 8.41
C GLN A 441 0.34 3.50 7.10
N SER A 442 -0.39 4.14 6.18
CA SER A 442 0.13 4.63 4.91
C SER A 442 -0.12 6.14 4.83
N PRO A 443 0.92 6.97 4.65
CA PRO A 443 0.74 8.41 4.49
C PRO A 443 -0.21 8.73 3.33
N VAL A 444 -1.07 9.73 3.52
CA VAL A 444 -1.89 10.32 2.46
C VAL A 444 -1.21 11.59 1.97
N GLU A 445 -1.08 11.75 0.67
CA GLU A 445 -0.56 12.99 0.10
C GLU A 445 -1.54 14.15 0.37
N VAL A 446 -1.03 15.23 0.93
CA VAL A 446 -1.79 16.45 1.19
C VAL A 446 -1.38 17.49 0.15
N LEU A 447 -2.16 17.59 -0.94
CA LEU A 447 -1.90 18.54 -2.03
C LEU A 447 -2.30 19.97 -1.65
N THR A 448 -3.29 20.12 -0.75
CA THR A 448 -3.78 21.39 -0.21
C THR A 448 -3.36 21.54 1.26
N PRO A 449 -2.11 21.96 1.55
CA PRO A 449 -1.62 22.06 2.93
C PRO A 449 -2.31 23.17 3.73
N GLU A 450 -2.97 24.11 3.07
CA GLU A 450 -3.69 25.22 3.67
C GLU A 450 -5.09 25.33 3.08
N VAL A 451 -6.12 25.26 3.92
CA VAL A 451 -7.55 25.31 3.52
C VAL A 451 -8.17 26.60 4.00
N GLY A 452 -8.67 27.41 3.09
CA GLY A 452 -9.20 28.73 3.39
C GLY A 452 -8.15 29.84 3.25
N THR A 453 -8.45 31.00 3.82
CA THR A 453 -7.57 32.17 3.82
C THR A 453 -7.06 32.46 5.23
N SER A 454 -5.79 32.80 5.37
CA SER A 454 -5.13 33.00 6.68
C SER A 454 -5.74 34.14 7.53
N ASP A 455 -6.57 35.02 6.94
CA ASP A 455 -7.34 36.03 7.63
C ASP A 455 -8.74 35.54 8.08
N CYS A 456 -9.00 34.24 7.94
CA CYS A 456 -10.28 33.61 8.25
C CYS A 456 -11.49 34.22 7.53
N SER A 457 -11.28 34.82 6.33
CA SER A 457 -12.34 35.45 5.56
C SER A 457 -13.06 34.49 4.59
N ALA A 458 -12.65 33.22 4.53
CA ALA A 458 -13.27 32.22 3.68
C ALA A 458 -14.78 32.09 4.02
N GLY A 459 -15.60 32.24 2.99
CA GLY A 459 -17.05 32.05 3.14
C GLY A 459 -17.44 30.58 3.14
N TRP A 460 -18.64 30.34 3.60
CA TRP A 460 -19.23 28.99 3.61
C TRP A 460 -19.22 28.36 2.23
N TRP A 461 -18.72 27.12 2.14
CA TRP A 461 -18.69 26.31 0.93
C TRP A 461 -17.85 26.88 -0.23
N THR A 462 -16.82 27.65 0.09
CA THR A 462 -15.93 28.29 -0.90
C THR A 462 -14.51 27.75 -0.89
N SER A 463 -14.07 27.11 0.19
CA SER A 463 -12.72 26.59 0.35
C SER A 463 -12.75 25.19 0.95
N PHE A 464 -11.98 24.28 0.30
CA PHE A 464 -12.00 22.85 0.56
C PHE A 464 -10.58 22.29 0.61
N SER A 465 -10.39 21.22 1.38
CA SER A 465 -9.20 20.36 1.26
C SER A 465 -9.28 19.48 0.01
N ASP A 466 -8.25 18.69 -0.21
CA ASP A 466 -8.30 17.55 -1.14
C ASP A 466 -9.34 16.53 -0.70
N TYR A 467 -9.72 15.65 -1.63
CA TYR A 467 -10.53 14.47 -1.32
C TYR A 467 -9.63 13.36 -0.80
N PHE A 468 -9.82 12.96 0.44
CA PHE A 468 -9.19 11.79 1.03
C PHE A 468 -10.05 10.57 0.72
N LYS A 469 -9.54 9.65 -0.07
CA LYS A 469 -10.22 8.38 -0.40
C LYS A 469 -10.08 7.41 0.76
N ILE A 470 -11.19 6.78 1.15
CA ILE A 470 -11.24 5.81 2.25
C ILE A 470 -11.75 4.49 1.68
N PRO A 471 -10.86 3.58 1.27
CA PRO A 471 -11.23 2.26 0.78
C PRO A 471 -11.99 1.44 1.83
N ALA A 472 -12.72 0.42 1.40
CA ALA A 472 -13.34 -0.53 2.31
C ALA A 472 -12.29 -1.18 3.23
N GLY A 473 -12.61 -1.39 4.50
CA GLY A 473 -11.71 -1.98 5.48
C GLY A 473 -10.54 -1.11 5.95
N GLN A 474 -10.43 0.14 5.48
CA GLN A 474 -9.42 1.09 5.92
C GLN A 474 -10.03 2.23 6.73
N ASN A 475 -9.25 2.80 7.61
CA ASN A 475 -9.58 3.99 8.39
C ASN A 475 -8.75 5.18 7.87
N LEU A 476 -9.24 6.40 8.08
CA LEU A 476 -8.53 7.63 7.75
C LEU A 476 -8.29 8.45 9.01
N HIS A 477 -7.05 8.90 9.17
CA HIS A 477 -6.67 9.88 10.18
C HIS A 477 -6.31 11.21 9.50
N ILE A 478 -6.79 12.33 10.03
CA ILE A 478 -6.52 13.69 9.55
C ILE A 478 -6.15 14.58 10.73
N GLY A 479 -4.98 15.22 10.65
CA GLY A 479 -4.53 16.21 11.63
C GLY A 479 -4.33 17.61 11.03
N PHE A 480 -4.74 18.65 11.74
CA PHE A 480 -4.55 20.05 11.34
C PHE A 480 -4.57 21.02 12.51
N GLU A 481 -3.97 22.21 12.31
CA GLU A 481 -4.12 23.36 13.16
C GLU A 481 -5.32 24.20 12.67
N ASN A 482 -6.28 24.49 13.55
CA ASN A 482 -7.47 25.26 13.24
C ASN A 482 -7.33 26.71 13.68
N HIS A 483 -7.62 27.63 12.76
CA HIS A 483 -7.73 29.06 13.03
C HIS A 483 -9.15 29.54 12.74
N THR A 484 -9.67 30.43 13.56
CA THR A 484 -11.04 30.90 13.46
C THR A 484 -11.17 32.40 13.65
N SER A 485 -12.13 33.01 12.95
CA SER A 485 -12.51 34.40 13.21
C SER A 485 -13.13 34.61 14.61
N GLY A 486 -13.59 33.54 15.26
CA GLY A 486 -14.26 33.59 16.56
C GLY A 486 -15.61 34.35 16.57
N ALA A 487 -16.09 34.76 15.40
CA ALA A 487 -17.31 35.55 15.29
C ALA A 487 -18.55 34.74 15.69
N ASN A 488 -18.59 33.47 15.27
CA ASN A 488 -19.68 32.53 15.60
C ASN A 488 -19.09 31.15 15.93
N ASN A 489 -19.86 30.32 16.65
CA ASN A 489 -19.45 28.93 16.94
C ASN A 489 -19.27 28.07 15.68
N TRP A 490 -20.00 28.35 14.59
CA TRP A 490 -19.84 27.64 13.31
C TRP A 490 -18.65 28.11 12.45
N ASN A 491 -17.95 29.17 12.81
CA ASN A 491 -16.78 29.66 12.09
C ASN A 491 -15.54 28.80 12.45
N ASN A 492 -15.57 27.54 12.05
CA ASN A 492 -14.54 26.56 12.30
C ASN A 492 -14.48 25.55 11.14
N TRP A 493 -13.87 24.40 11.38
CA TRP A 493 -13.83 23.31 10.42
C TRP A 493 -15.16 22.58 10.29
N ASN A 494 -15.36 22.00 9.13
CA ASN A 494 -16.43 21.06 8.84
C ASN A 494 -15.84 19.86 8.09
N LEU A 495 -16.40 18.68 8.32
CA LEU A 495 -16.01 17.44 7.65
C LEU A 495 -17.19 16.91 6.85
N CYS A 496 -16.94 16.60 5.57
CA CYS A 496 -17.88 15.87 4.73
C CYS A 496 -17.40 14.44 4.53
N VAL A 497 -18.32 13.47 4.62
CA VAL A 497 -18.13 12.10 4.11
C VAL A 497 -19.14 11.87 3.01
N SER A 498 -18.66 11.47 1.84
CA SER A 498 -19.44 11.34 0.60
C SER A 498 -19.15 10.03 -0.12
N THR A 499 -19.92 9.78 -1.17
CA THR A 499 -19.57 8.79 -2.19
C THR A 499 -18.21 9.11 -2.82
N ASP A 500 -17.65 8.17 -3.56
CA ASP A 500 -16.32 8.30 -4.18
C ASP A 500 -16.27 9.28 -5.38
N ASP A 501 -17.38 9.89 -5.75
CA ASP A 501 -17.45 10.87 -6.83
C ASP A 501 -17.16 12.29 -6.31
N GLU A 502 -16.66 13.17 -7.18
CA GLU A 502 -16.41 14.56 -6.85
C GLU A 502 -17.70 15.38 -6.88
N ARG A 503 -17.72 16.51 -6.17
CA ARG A 503 -18.83 17.47 -6.19
C ARG A 503 -19.16 17.90 -7.62
N GLY A 504 -20.41 17.72 -8.01
CA GLY A 504 -20.87 17.97 -9.37
C GLY A 504 -20.80 16.75 -10.28
N GLY A 505 -20.22 15.63 -9.85
CA GLY A 505 -20.30 14.34 -10.50
C GLY A 505 -21.70 13.73 -10.42
N GLY A 506 -21.99 12.80 -11.33
CA GLY A 506 -23.34 12.23 -11.46
C GLY A 506 -23.77 11.34 -10.30
N ASN A 507 -22.79 10.76 -9.58
CA ASN A 507 -23.03 9.85 -8.44
C ASN A 507 -22.63 10.48 -7.10
N TYR A 508 -22.31 11.78 -7.07
CA TYR A 508 -21.98 12.46 -5.82
C TYR A 508 -23.18 12.53 -4.88
N ALA A 509 -23.01 12.04 -3.68
CA ALA A 509 -23.96 12.18 -2.57
C ALA A 509 -23.20 12.34 -1.24
N GLU A 510 -23.70 13.23 -0.38
CA GLU A 510 -23.18 13.45 0.95
C GLU A 510 -23.89 12.51 1.93
N TYR A 511 -23.16 11.56 2.51
CA TYR A 511 -23.72 10.75 3.58
C TYR A 511 -23.97 11.62 4.82
N PHE A 512 -22.98 12.43 5.16
CA PHE A 512 -23.14 13.46 6.19
C PHE A 512 -22.07 14.56 6.05
N VAL A 513 -22.45 15.74 6.52
CA VAL A 513 -21.52 16.82 6.85
C VAL A 513 -21.69 17.11 8.33
N ILE A 514 -20.59 17.13 9.07
CA ILE A 514 -20.56 17.51 10.48
C ILE A 514 -19.75 18.79 10.66
N ARG A 515 -20.16 19.64 11.60
CA ARG A 515 -19.46 20.86 12.00
C ARG A 515 -18.93 20.70 13.42
N SER A 516 -17.82 21.31 13.69
CA SER A 516 -17.17 21.31 15.00
C SER A 516 -18.06 21.83 16.15
N ASP A 517 -19.20 22.47 15.86
CA ASP A 517 -20.17 22.96 16.81
C ASP A 517 -21.38 22.00 17.02
N LEU A 518 -21.19 20.71 16.76
CA LEU A 518 -22.19 19.64 16.94
C LEU A 518 -23.40 19.76 16.02
N TYR A 519 -23.27 20.42 14.89
CA TYR A 519 -24.33 20.52 13.90
C TYR A 519 -23.95 19.81 12.62
N GLY A 520 -24.93 19.35 11.84
CA GLY A 520 -24.66 18.73 10.56
C GLY A 520 -25.91 18.45 9.74
N TRP A 521 -25.71 17.80 8.60
CA TRP A 521 -26.75 17.38 7.65
C TRP A 521 -26.22 16.25 6.73
N GLY A 522 -27.05 15.82 5.81
CA GLY A 522 -26.75 14.77 4.82
C GLY A 522 -27.69 13.58 4.96
N ASP A 523 -27.62 12.67 4.00
CA ASP A 523 -28.59 11.56 3.89
C ASP A 523 -28.58 10.63 5.10
N SER A 524 -27.41 10.36 5.68
CA SER A 524 -27.25 9.49 6.84
C SER A 524 -27.16 10.26 8.17
N TYR A 525 -27.10 11.61 8.13
CA TYR A 525 -26.94 12.40 9.34
C TYR A 525 -28.12 12.23 10.30
N GLY A 526 -29.36 12.27 9.78
CA GLY A 526 -30.57 12.17 10.59
C GLY A 526 -30.79 10.82 11.30
N SER A 527 -30.09 9.76 10.85
CA SER A 527 -30.07 8.44 11.49
C SER A 527 -28.83 8.22 12.35
N GLY A 528 -27.90 9.17 12.33
CA GLY A 528 -26.68 9.11 13.11
C GLY A 528 -26.87 9.38 14.61
N THR A 529 -25.80 9.08 15.35
CA THR A 529 -25.76 9.30 16.80
C THR A 529 -24.53 10.10 17.20
N TRP A 530 -24.71 11.02 18.16
CA TRP A 530 -23.68 11.88 18.70
C TRP A 530 -23.37 11.58 20.15
N THR A 531 -22.09 11.67 20.51
CA THR A 531 -21.62 11.90 21.88
C THR A 531 -20.63 13.06 21.88
N SER A 532 -20.61 13.87 22.93
CA SER A 532 -19.72 15.03 23.00
C SER A 532 -19.31 15.34 24.43
N GLU A 533 -18.09 15.84 24.58
CA GLU A 533 -17.49 16.26 25.83
C GLU A 533 -16.81 17.63 25.67
N GLY A 534 -16.85 18.45 26.73
CA GLY A 534 -16.20 19.76 26.76
C GLY A 534 -17.01 20.94 26.28
N TYR A 535 -18.20 20.71 25.72
CA TYR A 535 -19.08 21.75 25.10
C TYR A 535 -20.08 22.38 26.08
N ASP A 536 -19.59 22.92 27.20
CA ASP A 536 -20.45 23.50 28.21
C ASP A 536 -20.77 24.97 27.97
N ASP A 537 -19.92 25.68 27.22
CA ASP A 537 -20.01 27.14 27.01
C ASP A 537 -19.58 27.51 25.58
N TRP A 538 -20.50 27.97 24.74
CA TRP A 538 -20.23 28.36 23.35
C TRP A 538 -19.40 29.63 23.19
N ASP A 539 -19.39 30.54 24.19
CA ASP A 539 -18.53 31.71 24.16
C ASP A 539 -17.07 31.31 24.47
N ALA A 540 -16.89 30.38 25.40
CA ALA A 540 -15.58 29.75 25.64
C ALA A 540 -15.10 28.94 24.44
N PHE A 541 -15.98 28.16 23.79
CA PHE A 541 -15.67 27.40 22.59
C PHE A 541 -15.12 28.29 21.48
N LYS A 542 -15.80 29.39 21.15
CA LYS A 542 -15.35 30.35 20.13
C LYS A 542 -13.94 30.92 20.42
N ALA A 543 -13.67 31.19 21.69
CA ALA A 543 -12.39 31.75 22.09
C ALA A 543 -11.26 30.69 22.10
N ASN A 544 -11.59 29.44 22.44
CA ASN A 544 -10.61 28.36 22.63
C ASN A 544 -10.16 27.74 21.31
N MET A 545 -11.02 27.74 20.28
CA MET A 545 -10.76 27.06 19.03
C MET A 545 -9.66 27.71 18.17
N GLU A 546 -9.30 28.97 18.44
CA GLU A 546 -8.17 29.62 17.76
C GLU A 546 -6.85 28.95 18.13
N GLY A 547 -6.12 28.45 17.12
CA GLY A 547 -4.86 27.73 17.28
C GLY A 547 -5.01 26.34 17.91
N SER A 548 -6.21 25.75 17.91
CA SER A 548 -6.40 24.37 18.37
C SER A 548 -5.78 23.36 17.39
N ILE A 549 -5.20 22.30 17.92
CA ILE A 549 -4.77 21.13 17.15
C ILE A 549 -5.96 20.16 17.12
N VAL A 550 -6.39 19.84 15.92
CA VAL A 550 -7.53 18.95 15.68
C VAL A 550 -7.05 17.65 15.07
N SER A 551 -7.50 16.55 15.63
CA SER A 551 -7.29 15.18 15.17
C SER A 551 -8.65 14.55 14.88
N ILE A 552 -8.82 14.00 13.68
CA ILE A 552 -10.07 13.34 13.25
C ILE A 552 -9.74 11.93 12.80
N ASP A 553 -10.34 10.93 13.44
CA ASP A 553 -10.34 9.55 13.02
C ASP A 553 -11.67 9.18 12.37
N ILE A 554 -11.63 8.66 11.15
CA ILE A 554 -12.78 8.10 10.44
C ILE A 554 -12.58 6.59 10.38
N VAL A 555 -13.29 5.88 11.25
CA VAL A 555 -13.19 4.41 11.37
C VAL A 555 -14.33 3.76 10.60
N ARG A 556 -14.00 2.80 9.74
CA ARG A 556 -14.95 2.02 8.94
C ARG A 556 -15.05 0.59 9.46
N ASP A 557 -16.27 0.15 9.71
CA ASP A 557 -16.61 -1.26 9.99
C ASP A 557 -17.77 -1.66 9.07
N GLY A 558 -17.42 -2.15 7.88
CA GLY A 558 -18.36 -2.31 6.77
C GLY A 558 -19.02 -0.98 6.40
N ALA A 559 -20.35 -0.95 6.41
CA ALA A 559 -21.15 0.26 6.18
C ALA A 559 -21.19 1.23 7.38
N ASN A 560 -20.80 0.77 8.59
CA ASN A 560 -20.79 1.63 9.77
C ASN A 560 -19.55 2.53 9.75
N VAL A 561 -19.76 3.83 9.85
CA VAL A 561 -18.71 4.84 9.93
C VAL A 561 -18.79 5.55 11.27
N THR A 562 -17.68 5.57 11.98
CA THR A 562 -17.52 6.37 13.21
C THR A 562 -16.51 7.49 12.92
N VAL A 563 -16.88 8.72 13.16
CA VAL A 563 -15.98 9.87 13.20
C VAL A 563 -15.71 10.21 14.64
N ASP A 564 -14.45 10.23 15.01
CA ASP A 564 -13.97 10.63 16.33
C ASP A 564 -13.07 11.86 16.16
N ALA A 565 -13.51 13.00 16.66
CA ALA A 565 -12.83 14.28 16.47
C ALA A 565 -12.46 14.91 17.81
N VAL A 566 -11.17 15.17 17.98
CA VAL A 566 -10.59 15.74 19.19
C VAL A 566 -9.91 17.06 18.85
N ALA A 567 -10.35 18.15 19.46
CA ALA A 567 -9.70 19.45 19.37
C ALA A 567 -9.02 19.78 20.70
N THR A 568 -7.70 19.84 20.70
CA THR A 568 -6.88 20.28 21.85
C THR A 568 -6.55 21.75 21.69
N CYS A 569 -7.06 22.57 22.59
CA CYS A 569 -6.88 24.00 22.57
C CYS A 569 -5.55 24.44 23.19
N PRO A 570 -5.01 25.63 22.88
CA PRO A 570 -3.78 26.14 23.48
C PRO A 570 -3.78 26.26 25.01
N ASN A 571 -4.96 26.36 25.61
CA ASN A 571 -5.14 26.36 27.07
C ASN A 571 -5.33 24.95 27.68
N ASN A 572 -5.08 23.88 26.91
CA ASN A 572 -5.29 22.48 27.26
C ASN A 572 -6.76 22.07 27.50
N HIS A 573 -7.72 22.91 27.13
CA HIS A 573 -9.11 22.46 27.08
C HIS A 573 -9.29 21.52 25.87
N VAL A 574 -10.08 20.46 26.04
CA VAL A 574 -10.33 19.47 24.99
C VAL A 574 -11.82 19.47 24.65
N TYR A 575 -12.12 19.61 23.38
CA TYR A 575 -13.43 19.33 22.81
C TYR A 575 -13.36 17.99 22.09
N HIS A 576 -14.23 17.07 22.48
CA HIS A 576 -14.27 15.74 21.90
C HIS A 576 -15.68 15.43 21.44
N GLU A 577 -15.81 15.01 20.19
CA GLU A 577 -17.08 14.63 19.60
C GLU A 577 -16.93 13.30 18.84
N THR A 578 -17.90 12.40 19.02
CA THR A 578 -17.98 11.15 18.26
C THR A 578 -19.32 11.14 17.53
N PHE A 579 -19.29 10.91 16.23
CA PHE A 579 -20.46 10.75 15.38
C PHE A 579 -20.45 9.38 14.71
N LYS A 580 -21.60 8.70 14.70
CA LYS A 580 -21.75 7.39 14.05
C LYS A 580 -22.89 7.42 13.05
N ALA A 581 -22.64 6.91 11.84
CA ALA A 581 -23.64 6.83 10.77
C ALA A 581 -23.43 5.56 9.94
N VAL A 582 -24.40 5.26 9.07
CA VAL A 582 -24.30 4.19 8.07
C VAL A 582 -24.05 4.84 6.70
N CYS A 583 -22.99 4.45 6.02
CA CYS A 583 -22.58 4.99 4.73
C CYS A 583 -22.50 3.87 3.69
N GLY A 584 -23.46 3.85 2.77
CA GLY A 584 -23.52 2.85 1.70
C GLY A 584 -23.74 1.42 2.20
N ASP A 585 -23.18 0.46 1.49
CA ASP A 585 -23.26 -0.99 1.78
C ASP A 585 -22.00 -1.57 2.44
N GLY A 586 -20.94 -0.76 2.55
CA GLY A 586 -19.67 -1.16 3.19
C GLY A 586 -18.58 -1.61 2.21
N THR A 587 -18.92 -1.85 0.95
CA THR A 587 -17.95 -2.34 -0.05
C THR A 587 -17.31 -1.22 -0.87
N GLN A 588 -18.02 -0.10 -1.06
CA GLN A 588 -17.54 1.02 -1.86
C GLN A 588 -16.47 1.85 -1.15
N THR A 589 -15.59 2.47 -1.93
CA THR A 589 -14.73 3.55 -1.45
C THR A 589 -15.58 4.76 -1.06
N LEU A 590 -15.27 5.38 0.07
CA LEU A 590 -15.82 6.67 0.49
C LEU A 590 -14.80 7.77 0.21
N SER A 591 -15.29 9.01 0.10
CA SER A 591 -14.45 10.19 0.11
C SER A 591 -14.73 11.03 1.35
N SER A 592 -13.69 11.66 1.87
CA SER A 592 -13.81 12.67 2.92
C SER A 592 -13.06 13.93 2.52
N PHE A 593 -13.54 15.09 2.92
CA PHE A 593 -12.86 16.36 2.73
C PHE A 593 -13.27 17.36 3.79
N LEU A 594 -12.37 18.33 4.05
CA LEU A 594 -12.61 19.42 5.00
C LEU A 594 -13.15 20.65 4.28
N ILE A 595 -13.96 21.41 4.97
CA ILE A 595 -14.57 22.65 4.50
C ILE A 595 -14.41 23.70 5.59
N VAL A 596 -14.17 24.95 5.22
CA VAL A 596 -14.06 26.07 6.17
C VAL A 596 -15.17 27.09 6.00
N ASP A 597 -15.52 27.76 7.09
CA ASP A 597 -16.45 28.89 7.14
C ASP A 597 -15.99 29.90 8.19
N GLY A 598 -15.46 31.03 7.76
CA GLY A 598 -14.87 32.00 8.68
C GLY A 598 -13.70 31.43 9.47
N SER A 599 -12.96 30.54 8.84
CA SER A 599 -11.84 29.80 9.43
C SER A 599 -10.75 29.51 8.39
N TYR A 600 -9.63 28.99 8.86
CA TYR A 600 -8.49 28.60 8.07
C TYR A 600 -7.84 27.39 8.73
N LEU A 601 -7.49 26.37 7.95
CA LEU A 601 -6.83 25.18 8.45
C LEU A 601 -5.43 25.07 7.86
N LYS A 602 -4.50 24.68 8.70
CA LYS A 602 -3.15 24.30 8.30
C LYS A 602 -2.98 22.81 8.54
N MET A 603 -2.94 22.03 7.47
CA MET A 603 -2.82 20.59 7.53
C MET A 603 -1.47 20.18 8.14
N ILE A 604 -1.45 19.09 8.89
CA ILE A 604 -0.25 18.45 9.44
C ILE A 604 -0.02 17.17 8.64
N PRO A 605 0.83 17.18 7.59
CA PRO A 605 0.95 16.04 6.68
C PRO A 605 1.38 14.74 7.35
N SER A 606 2.18 14.80 8.42
CA SER A 606 2.56 13.62 9.21
C SER A 606 1.40 12.98 9.97
N GLU A 607 0.32 13.73 10.17
CA GLU A 607 -0.92 13.29 10.82
C GLU A 607 -2.05 13.06 9.80
N CYS A 608 -1.72 12.83 8.53
CA CYS A 608 -2.68 12.46 7.49
C CYS A 608 -2.29 11.11 6.91
N TYR A 609 -3.03 10.06 7.26
CA TYR A 609 -2.72 8.68 6.83
C TYR A 609 -3.96 7.79 6.80
N LEU A 610 -3.92 6.79 5.93
CA LEU A 610 -4.81 5.64 5.99
C LEU A 610 -4.23 4.61 6.97
N SER A 611 -5.10 3.88 7.67
CA SER A 611 -4.67 2.78 8.54
C SER A 611 -5.49 1.51 8.29
N ILE A 612 -4.80 0.38 8.31
CA ILE A 612 -5.38 -0.95 8.18
C ILE A 612 -5.22 -1.66 9.52
N PRO A 613 -6.32 -1.97 10.23
CA PRO A 613 -6.25 -2.76 11.47
C PRO A 613 -5.63 -4.15 11.21
N LEU A 614 -4.65 -4.54 12.03
CA LEU A 614 -3.89 -5.80 11.86
C LEU A 614 -4.51 -6.98 12.60
N LEU A 615 -5.29 -6.76 13.64
CA LEU A 615 -5.75 -7.78 14.57
C LEU A 615 -7.28 -7.82 14.73
N LYS A 616 -8.02 -7.39 13.71
CA LYS A 616 -9.49 -7.45 13.68
C LYS A 616 -10.00 -8.71 13.01
#